data_a37514d055dbc59988f24c5f9de758fc
#
_entry.id   a37514d055dbc59988f24c5f9de758fc
#
_cell.length_a   1.000
_cell.length_b   1.000
_cell.length_c   1.000
_cell.angle_alpha   90.00
_cell.angle_beta   90.00
_cell.angle_gamma   90.00
#
_symmetry.space_group_name_H-M   'P 1'
#
loop_
_entity.id
_entity.type
_entity.pdbx_description
1 polymer ?
#
loop_
_entity_poly.entity_id
_entity_poly.type
_entity_poly.pdbx_seq_one_letter_code
_entity_poly.pdbx_strand_id
1 'polypeptide(L)'
;MSPAPAAPDAPAESPPAAPWFCPNCRLEVATPFCPRCGERPIKTEDLTFGGALARIVHAATSIDGRVLRTFRRLLRHPGTLTRAYVDGQRKPYATPFAIFLIANVLFFTVQSLTHISVLGSSLDSHLHVQDWKETAQALLDRHLQATHTTLAAYAPVFDRAVVVNAKSLVILMALPFAGLLALLFLGRHRRFMAHLAFSLHLYAFLMLLFSLAVLFAKVVSALGGPGLESAAMDNGLSMFNLVVSGIYIHAALGPAYEVAGMQRLVKALLLTLAAPVLVLGYRFAIFLITLYTA
;
A
#
# COMPACT_ATOMS: atom_id res chain seq x y z
N MET A 1 27.97 33.67 58.77
CA MET A 1 28.06 33.86 57.32
C MET A 1 27.98 32.47 56.74
N SER A 2 26.84 32.04 56.23
CA SER A 2 26.66 30.76 55.52
C SER A 2 27.08 30.90 54.07
N PRO A 3 27.79 29.92 53.47
CA PRO A 3 28.14 29.98 52.05
C PRO A 3 26.87 29.80 51.20
N ALA A 4 26.82 30.54 50.09
CA ALA A 4 25.73 30.46 49.09
C ALA A 4 25.72 29.09 48.39
N PRO A 5 24.55 28.56 48.00
CA PRO A 5 24.49 27.31 47.28
C PRO A 5 25.13 27.45 45.87
N ALA A 6 25.89 26.43 45.50
CA ALA A 6 26.51 26.32 44.17
C ALA A 6 25.41 26.27 43.09
N ALA A 7 25.64 27.00 41.99
CA ALA A 7 24.78 26.97 40.83
C ALA A 7 24.72 25.55 40.21
N PRO A 8 23.56 25.09 39.70
CA PRO A 8 23.47 23.79 39.06
C PRO A 8 24.33 23.74 37.81
N ASP A 9 25.09 22.67 37.69
CA ASP A 9 25.92 22.37 36.52
C ASP A 9 25.11 22.50 35.21
N ALA A 10 25.62 23.29 34.29
CA ALA A 10 25.06 23.39 32.95
C ALA A 10 25.08 22.00 32.29
N PRO A 11 24.04 21.58 31.60
CA PRO A 11 24.02 20.29 30.94
C PRO A 11 25.20 20.20 29.96
N ALA A 12 25.98 19.12 30.10
CA ALA A 12 27.16 18.84 29.27
C ALA A 12 26.74 18.91 27.79
N GLU A 13 27.32 19.80 27.03
CA GLU A 13 27.14 19.89 25.57
C GLU A 13 27.54 18.56 24.97
N SER A 14 26.58 17.90 24.32
CA SER A 14 26.81 16.69 23.53
C SER A 14 27.92 16.98 22.51
N PRO A 15 28.87 16.08 22.28
CA PRO A 15 29.95 16.30 21.30
C PRO A 15 29.37 16.64 19.94
N PRO A 16 29.99 17.57 19.17
CA PRO A 16 29.49 18.01 17.89
C PRO A 16 29.31 16.80 16.97
N ALA A 17 28.08 16.59 16.46
CA ALA A 17 27.81 15.53 15.52
C ALA A 17 28.64 15.74 14.26
N ALA A 18 29.23 14.67 13.71
CA ALA A 18 30.00 14.76 12.47
C ALA A 18 29.14 15.47 11.40
N PRO A 19 29.72 16.40 10.63
CA PRO A 19 28.97 17.14 9.63
C PRO A 19 28.34 16.17 8.59
N TRP A 20 27.08 16.41 8.24
CA TRP A 20 26.31 15.59 7.31
C TRP A 20 25.58 16.48 6.30
N PHE A 21 25.34 15.95 5.11
CA PHE A 21 24.57 16.67 4.08
C PHE A 21 23.09 16.34 4.21
N CYS A 22 22.27 17.39 4.33
CA CYS A 22 20.81 17.23 4.41
C CYS A 22 20.26 16.63 3.10
N PRO A 23 19.63 15.45 3.12
CA PRO A 23 19.13 14.81 1.90
C PRO A 23 17.99 15.59 1.23
N ASN A 24 17.31 16.47 1.98
CA ASN A 24 16.19 17.25 1.48
C ASN A 24 16.60 18.58 0.82
N CYS A 25 17.49 19.36 1.45
CA CYS A 25 17.89 20.68 0.95
C CYS A 25 19.38 20.79 0.60
N ARG A 26 20.14 19.71 0.75
CA ARG A 26 21.59 19.59 0.45
C ARG A 26 22.50 20.56 1.22
N LEU A 27 21.98 21.19 2.29
CA LEU A 27 22.78 22.02 3.17
C LEU A 27 23.72 21.11 3.98
N GLU A 28 24.97 21.51 4.14
CA GLU A 28 25.88 20.90 5.09
C GLU A 28 25.49 21.31 6.51
N VAL A 29 25.34 20.35 7.41
CA VAL A 29 24.71 20.52 8.72
C VAL A 29 25.59 19.87 9.78
N ALA A 30 25.96 20.63 10.83
CA ALA A 30 26.69 20.15 11.98
C ALA A 30 25.79 19.89 13.21
N THR A 31 24.49 20.11 13.08
CA THR A 31 23.51 19.91 14.16
C THR A 31 22.69 18.62 13.92
N PRO A 32 22.01 18.06 14.95
CA PRO A 32 21.19 16.87 14.82
C PRO A 32 20.01 17.02 13.83
N PHE A 33 19.60 18.25 13.56
CA PHE A 33 18.51 18.60 12.63
C PHE A 33 18.96 19.70 11.67
N CYS A 34 18.53 19.63 10.43
CA CYS A 34 18.79 20.68 9.46
C CYS A 34 18.09 21.98 9.86
N PRO A 35 18.80 23.11 10.08
CA PRO A 35 18.18 24.38 10.48
C PRO A 35 17.28 24.96 9.40
N ARG A 36 17.49 24.61 8.12
CA ARG A 36 16.71 25.12 6.99
C ARG A 36 15.39 24.39 6.77
N CYS A 37 15.33 23.06 6.97
CA CYS A 37 14.13 22.27 6.65
C CYS A 37 13.70 21.32 7.77
N GLY A 38 14.45 21.25 8.90
CA GLY A 38 14.15 20.37 10.02
C GLY A 38 14.35 18.87 9.74
N GLU A 39 15.03 18.49 8.63
CA GLU A 39 15.34 17.10 8.34
C GLU A 39 16.45 16.62 9.27
N ARG A 40 16.54 15.31 9.51
CA ARG A 40 17.59 14.67 10.30
C ARG A 40 18.24 13.53 9.53
N PRO A 41 19.48 13.13 9.89
CA PRO A 41 20.11 11.94 9.31
C PRO A 41 19.24 10.70 9.47
N ILE A 42 19.29 9.79 8.50
CA ILE A 42 18.60 8.51 8.55
C ILE A 42 19.29 7.64 9.60
N LYS A 43 18.57 7.25 10.65
CA LYS A 43 19.02 6.25 11.61
C LYS A 43 18.65 4.85 11.15
N THR A 44 19.44 3.85 11.55
CA THR A 44 19.16 2.44 11.23
C THR A 44 17.80 1.99 11.77
N GLU A 45 17.40 2.49 12.93
CA GLU A 45 16.09 2.27 13.55
C GLU A 45 14.92 2.78 12.70
N ASP A 46 15.14 3.83 11.90
CA ASP A 46 14.15 4.39 10.99
C ASP A 46 13.78 3.47 9.83
N LEU A 47 14.58 2.45 9.61
CA LEU A 47 14.41 1.44 8.56
C LEU A 47 13.88 0.12 9.12
N THR A 48 13.48 0.10 10.39
CA THR A 48 12.82 -1.03 11.04
C THR A 48 11.30 -0.88 11.00
N PHE A 49 10.58 -2.01 11.09
CA PHE A 49 9.11 -2.03 11.11
C PHE A 49 8.54 -1.25 12.31
N GLY A 50 9.16 -1.36 13.50
CA GLY A 50 8.73 -0.63 14.71
C GLY A 50 8.89 0.89 14.59
N GLY A 51 10.00 1.37 14.00
CA GLY A 51 10.23 2.80 13.75
C GLY A 51 9.27 3.37 12.68
N ALA A 52 8.81 2.53 11.74
CA ALA A 52 7.78 2.91 10.77
C ALA A 52 6.42 3.08 11.47
N LEU A 53 6.04 2.14 12.35
CA LEU A 53 4.75 2.14 13.06
C LEU A 53 4.60 3.37 13.99
N ALA A 54 5.63 3.70 14.76
CA ALA A 54 5.59 4.87 15.65
C ALA A 54 5.37 6.20 14.89
N ARG A 55 5.86 6.31 13.65
CA ARG A 55 5.63 7.49 12.80
C ARG A 55 4.23 7.58 12.20
N ILE A 56 3.54 6.47 12.04
CA ILE A 56 2.18 6.40 11.50
C ILE A 56 1.21 7.13 12.43
N VAL A 57 1.32 6.89 13.74
CA VAL A 57 0.46 7.51 14.75
C VAL A 57 0.62 9.04 14.75
N HIS A 58 1.83 9.55 14.56
CA HIS A 58 2.08 10.99 14.46
C HIS A 58 1.68 11.63 13.12
N ALA A 59 1.65 10.86 12.03
CA ALA A 59 1.29 11.38 10.71
C ALA A 59 -0.23 11.45 10.47
N ALA A 60 -1.02 10.67 11.20
CA ALA A 60 -2.48 10.60 11.03
C ALA A 60 -3.21 11.87 11.51
N THR A 61 -2.55 12.75 12.28
CA THR A 61 -3.17 13.93 12.89
C THR A 61 -2.93 15.25 12.13
N SER A 62 -2.13 15.26 11.07
CA SER A 62 -1.88 16.46 10.27
C SER A 62 -2.22 16.24 8.80
N ILE A 63 -3.46 16.55 8.40
CA ILE A 63 -3.85 16.71 6.98
C ILE A 63 -3.18 18.00 6.47
N ASP A 64 -1.91 17.94 6.23
CA ASP A 64 -1.07 19.00 5.70
C ASP A 64 -1.04 18.96 4.17
N GLY A 65 -0.70 20.04 3.53
CA GLY A 65 -0.38 20.12 2.10
C GLY A 65 0.66 19.08 1.61
N ARG A 66 1.31 18.34 2.53
CA ARG A 66 2.16 17.18 2.28
C ARG A 66 1.41 16.02 1.64
N VAL A 67 0.20 15.70 2.13
CA VAL A 67 -0.63 14.60 1.59
C VAL A 67 -0.99 14.89 0.15
N LEU A 68 -1.54 16.06 -0.14
CA LEU A 68 -1.91 16.45 -1.50
C LEU A 68 -0.69 16.49 -2.44
N ARG A 69 0.43 17.03 -1.96
CA ARG A 69 1.70 17.03 -2.71
C ARG A 69 2.17 15.61 -3.01
N THR A 70 2.02 14.69 -2.06
CA THR A 70 2.42 13.28 -2.23
C THR A 70 1.52 12.58 -3.24
N PHE A 71 0.20 12.74 -3.18
CA PHE A 71 -0.72 12.18 -4.19
C PHE A 71 -0.45 12.74 -5.59
N ARG A 72 -0.24 14.05 -5.70
CA ARG A 72 0.13 14.67 -6.99
C ARG A 72 1.44 14.07 -7.54
N ARG A 73 2.43 13.85 -6.66
CA ARG A 73 3.71 13.25 -7.05
C ARG A 73 3.55 11.77 -7.42
N LEU A 74 2.74 11.02 -6.66
CA LEU A 74 2.42 9.63 -6.92
C LEU A 74 1.86 9.43 -8.34
N LEU A 75 0.90 10.28 -8.73
CA LEU A 75 0.22 10.17 -10.01
C LEU A 75 1.05 10.69 -11.20
N ARG A 76 1.78 11.82 -11.02
CA ARG A 76 2.47 12.50 -12.13
C ARG A 76 3.91 12.05 -12.34
N HIS A 77 4.56 11.55 -11.29
CA HIS A 77 5.98 11.18 -11.32
C HIS A 77 6.20 9.80 -10.67
N PRO A 78 5.79 8.70 -11.34
CA PRO A 78 5.91 7.34 -10.82
C PRO A 78 7.33 7.01 -10.36
N GLY A 79 7.46 6.35 -9.22
CA GLY A 79 8.75 5.88 -8.65
C GLY A 79 9.57 6.95 -7.93
N THR A 80 9.32 8.25 -8.17
CA THR A 80 10.11 9.32 -7.53
C THR A 80 9.88 9.44 -6.03
N LEU A 81 8.68 9.08 -5.53
CA LEU A 81 8.41 9.01 -4.09
C LEU A 81 9.22 7.91 -3.41
N THR A 82 9.33 6.74 -4.05
CA THR A 82 10.16 5.65 -3.55
C THR A 82 11.63 6.05 -3.54
N ARG A 83 12.10 6.73 -4.58
CA ARG A 83 13.45 7.29 -4.61
C ARG A 83 13.67 8.30 -3.49
N ALA A 84 12.76 9.26 -3.33
CA ALA A 84 12.83 10.26 -2.27
C ALA A 84 12.85 9.61 -0.86
N TYR A 85 12.05 8.55 -0.66
CA TYR A 85 12.06 7.78 0.59
C TYR A 85 13.40 7.10 0.86
N VAL A 86 14.01 6.47 -0.15
CA VAL A 86 15.32 5.81 -0.07
C VAL A 86 16.43 6.83 0.18
N ASP A 87 16.37 7.98 -0.51
CA ASP A 87 17.32 9.07 -0.37
C ASP A 87 17.14 9.87 0.96
N GLY A 88 16.14 9.51 1.79
CA GLY A 88 15.91 10.13 3.11
C GLY A 88 15.12 11.44 3.09
N GLN A 89 14.54 11.83 1.96
CA GLN A 89 13.70 13.03 1.82
C GLN A 89 12.30 12.78 2.42
N ARG A 90 12.15 12.90 3.72
CA ARG A 90 10.90 12.52 4.44
C ARG A 90 10.00 13.71 4.75
N LYS A 91 10.56 14.91 4.89
CA LYS A 91 9.81 16.13 5.28
C LYS A 91 8.82 16.61 4.20
N PRO A 92 9.16 16.59 2.89
CA PRO A 92 8.23 17.11 1.87
C PRO A 92 7.02 16.20 1.63
N TYR A 93 7.10 14.93 1.98
CA TYR A 93 6.12 13.91 1.62
C TYR A 93 5.55 13.17 2.83
N ALA A 94 4.33 12.67 2.71
CA ALA A 94 3.77 11.72 3.64
C ALA A 94 4.49 10.37 3.52
N THR A 95 4.47 9.55 4.58
CA THR A 95 5.13 8.25 4.57
C THR A 95 4.43 7.29 3.59
N PRO A 96 5.14 6.29 3.02
CA PRO A 96 4.55 5.30 2.11
C PRO A 96 3.30 4.62 2.70
N PHE A 97 3.36 4.29 3.98
CA PHE A 97 2.24 3.67 4.69
C PHE A 97 1.06 4.64 4.87
N ALA A 98 1.29 5.90 5.21
CA ALA A 98 0.22 6.88 5.38
C ALA A 98 -0.55 7.09 4.06
N ILE A 99 0.16 7.20 2.92
CA ILE A 99 -0.48 7.33 1.60
C ILE A 99 -1.25 6.07 1.23
N PHE A 100 -0.70 4.89 1.49
CA PHE A 100 -1.40 3.63 1.30
C PHE A 100 -2.68 3.56 2.15
N LEU A 101 -2.62 3.95 3.43
CA LEU A 101 -3.78 3.93 4.32
C LEU A 101 -4.87 4.91 3.85
N ILE A 102 -4.49 6.14 3.45
CA ILE A 102 -5.45 7.11 2.92
C ILE A 102 -6.09 6.60 1.62
N ALA A 103 -5.30 6.05 0.71
CA ALA A 103 -5.83 5.44 -0.52
C ALA A 103 -6.76 4.26 -0.23
N ASN A 104 -6.44 3.44 0.78
CA ASN A 104 -7.29 2.36 1.27
C ASN A 104 -8.65 2.89 1.76
N VAL A 105 -8.64 3.90 2.64
CA VAL A 105 -9.87 4.52 3.15
C VAL A 105 -10.72 5.07 2.00
N LEU A 106 -10.11 5.81 1.05
CA LEU A 106 -10.81 6.34 -0.11
C LEU A 106 -11.41 5.21 -0.97
N PHE A 107 -10.65 4.15 -1.24
CA PHE A 107 -11.09 3.02 -2.04
C PHE A 107 -12.30 2.31 -1.41
N PHE A 108 -12.24 1.98 -0.13
CA PHE A 108 -13.37 1.33 0.54
C PHE A 108 -14.56 2.26 0.78
N THR A 109 -14.34 3.56 0.87
CA THR A 109 -15.44 4.55 0.88
C THR A 109 -16.18 4.53 -0.45
N VAL A 110 -15.45 4.54 -1.58
CA VAL A 110 -16.07 4.42 -2.92
C VAL A 110 -16.84 3.12 -3.05
N GLN A 111 -16.28 1.97 -2.64
CA GLN A 111 -16.98 0.70 -2.67
C GLN A 111 -18.26 0.71 -1.82
N SER A 112 -18.20 1.30 -0.62
CA SER A 112 -19.36 1.42 0.26
C SER A 112 -20.47 2.26 -0.34
N LEU A 113 -20.13 3.41 -0.97
CA LEU A 113 -21.08 4.31 -1.61
C LEU A 113 -21.67 3.74 -2.91
N THR A 114 -20.90 2.94 -3.63
CA THR A 114 -21.33 2.35 -4.90
C THR A 114 -21.98 0.98 -4.74
N HIS A 115 -21.90 0.36 -3.56
CA HIS A 115 -22.31 -1.02 -3.29
C HIS A 115 -21.61 -2.06 -4.18
N ILE A 116 -20.42 -1.74 -4.72
CA ILE A 116 -19.60 -2.64 -5.53
C ILE A 116 -18.42 -3.12 -4.68
N SER A 117 -18.33 -4.43 -4.45
CA SER A 117 -17.23 -5.04 -3.71
C SER A 117 -16.19 -5.62 -4.67
N VAL A 118 -15.01 -5.05 -4.69
CA VAL A 118 -13.90 -5.51 -5.56
C VAL A 118 -13.02 -6.55 -4.85
N LEU A 119 -12.69 -6.34 -3.57
CA LEU A 119 -11.77 -7.18 -2.81
C LEU A 119 -12.45 -8.13 -1.82
N GLY A 120 -13.63 -7.77 -1.31
CA GLY A 120 -14.42 -8.59 -0.39
C GLY A 120 -15.56 -9.26 -1.11
N SER A 121 -15.30 -10.40 -1.77
CA SER A 121 -16.35 -11.17 -2.48
C SER A 121 -17.27 -11.87 -1.49
N SER A 122 -18.58 -11.91 -1.79
CA SER A 122 -19.56 -12.68 -1.02
C SER A 122 -19.26 -14.18 -1.04
N LEU A 123 -19.80 -14.91 -0.09
CA LEU A 123 -19.69 -16.37 -0.06
C LEU A 123 -20.21 -17.00 -1.36
N ASP A 124 -21.35 -16.53 -1.86
CA ASP A 124 -21.91 -16.98 -3.12
C ASP A 124 -20.95 -16.82 -4.30
N SER A 125 -20.27 -15.67 -4.39
CA SER A 125 -19.24 -15.45 -5.41
C SER A 125 -18.07 -16.45 -5.31
N HIS A 126 -17.65 -16.82 -4.11
CA HIS A 126 -16.61 -17.83 -3.91
C HIS A 126 -17.04 -19.23 -4.31
N LEU A 127 -18.33 -19.55 -4.17
CA LEU A 127 -18.88 -20.87 -4.46
C LEU A 127 -19.22 -21.08 -5.94
N HIS A 128 -19.53 -20.01 -6.69
CA HIS A 128 -20.07 -20.14 -8.03
C HIS A 128 -19.28 -19.42 -9.13
N VAL A 129 -18.58 -18.33 -8.78
CA VAL A 129 -17.98 -17.45 -9.79
C VAL A 129 -16.44 -17.56 -9.84
N GLN A 130 -15.79 -17.77 -8.69
CA GLN A 130 -14.31 -17.76 -8.63
C GLN A 130 -13.70 -19.04 -9.22
N ASP A 131 -12.46 -18.93 -9.71
CA ASP A 131 -11.71 -20.06 -10.29
C ASP A 131 -11.46 -21.21 -9.30
N TRP A 132 -11.51 -20.94 -7.99
CA TRP A 132 -11.34 -21.92 -6.90
C TRP A 132 -12.67 -22.44 -6.31
N LYS A 133 -13.79 -22.26 -7.00
CA LYS A 133 -15.15 -22.60 -6.51
C LYS A 133 -15.27 -24.03 -5.95
N GLU A 134 -14.69 -25.01 -6.62
CA GLU A 134 -14.72 -26.42 -6.17
C GLU A 134 -14.00 -26.58 -4.84
N THR A 135 -12.83 -25.96 -4.69
CA THR A 135 -12.07 -25.96 -3.44
C THR A 135 -12.83 -25.23 -2.34
N ALA A 136 -13.46 -24.08 -2.66
CA ALA A 136 -14.25 -23.31 -1.71
C ALA A 136 -15.46 -24.09 -1.20
N GLN A 137 -16.19 -24.80 -2.09
CA GLN A 137 -17.29 -25.67 -1.73
C GLN A 137 -16.84 -26.79 -0.78
N ALA A 138 -15.79 -27.52 -1.13
CA ALA A 138 -15.26 -28.61 -0.31
C ALA A 138 -14.79 -28.14 1.08
N LEU A 139 -14.19 -26.95 1.18
CA LEU A 139 -13.76 -26.36 2.46
C LEU A 139 -14.94 -25.91 3.30
N LEU A 140 -15.93 -25.28 2.65
CA LEU A 140 -17.15 -24.83 3.32
C LEU A 140 -17.95 -26.02 3.86
N ASP A 141 -18.16 -27.08 3.08
CA ASP A 141 -18.88 -28.27 3.51
C ASP A 141 -18.24 -28.90 4.76
N ARG A 142 -16.92 -29.01 4.78
CA ARG A 142 -16.19 -29.47 5.97
C ARG A 142 -16.40 -28.56 7.18
N HIS A 143 -16.37 -27.25 6.96
CA HIS A 143 -16.57 -26.25 8.03
C HIS A 143 -18.00 -26.34 8.58
N LEU A 144 -19.03 -26.40 7.72
CA LEU A 144 -20.43 -26.51 8.13
C LEU A 144 -20.70 -27.80 8.91
N GLN A 145 -20.11 -28.93 8.45
CA GLN A 145 -20.20 -30.21 9.18
C GLN A 145 -19.55 -30.14 10.57
N ALA A 146 -18.35 -29.54 10.65
CA ALA A 146 -17.62 -29.41 11.91
C ALA A 146 -18.29 -28.48 12.92
N THR A 147 -18.97 -27.43 12.44
CA THR A 147 -19.66 -26.45 13.28
C THR A 147 -21.15 -26.73 13.49
N HIS A 148 -21.69 -27.80 12.86
CA HIS A 148 -23.11 -28.15 12.89
C HIS A 148 -24.03 -26.99 12.43
N THR A 149 -23.55 -26.17 11.49
CA THR A 149 -24.24 -24.97 11.00
C THR A 149 -24.76 -25.19 9.58
N THR A 150 -25.83 -24.49 9.18
CA THR A 150 -26.35 -24.54 7.83
C THR A 150 -25.80 -23.40 6.97
N LEU A 151 -25.72 -23.58 5.65
CA LEU A 151 -25.31 -22.53 4.71
C LEU A 151 -26.15 -21.25 4.88
N ALA A 152 -27.45 -21.38 5.04
CA ALA A 152 -28.35 -20.23 5.20
C ALA A 152 -28.06 -19.40 6.46
N ALA A 153 -27.63 -20.03 7.54
CA ALA A 153 -27.26 -19.35 8.78
C ALA A 153 -25.84 -18.74 8.69
N TYR A 154 -24.92 -19.43 8.01
CA TYR A 154 -23.51 -19.02 7.95
C TYR A 154 -23.24 -17.92 6.90
N ALA A 155 -23.88 -17.95 5.72
CA ALA A 155 -23.61 -17.00 4.64
C ALA A 155 -23.68 -15.52 5.07
N PRO A 156 -24.71 -15.03 5.79
CA PRO A 156 -24.76 -13.63 6.22
C PRO A 156 -23.70 -13.28 7.27
N VAL A 157 -23.19 -14.23 8.04
CA VAL A 157 -22.08 -14.03 8.99
C VAL A 157 -20.79 -13.85 8.22
N PHE A 158 -20.50 -14.75 7.29
CA PHE A 158 -19.35 -14.67 6.39
C PHE A 158 -19.32 -13.35 5.62
N ASP A 159 -20.43 -12.96 4.96
CA ASP A 159 -20.50 -11.78 4.11
C ASP A 159 -20.26 -10.47 4.89
N ARG A 160 -20.63 -10.41 6.15
CA ARG A 160 -20.28 -9.29 7.04
C ARG A 160 -18.80 -9.31 7.42
N ALA A 161 -18.28 -10.47 7.80
CA ALA A 161 -16.89 -10.62 8.24
C ALA A 161 -15.90 -10.40 7.10
N VAL A 162 -16.17 -10.90 5.89
CA VAL A 162 -15.28 -10.76 4.73
C VAL A 162 -15.01 -9.30 4.36
N VAL A 163 -16.02 -8.42 4.49
CA VAL A 163 -15.86 -6.98 4.23
C VAL A 163 -14.90 -6.34 5.24
N VAL A 164 -14.99 -6.72 6.51
CA VAL A 164 -14.10 -6.22 7.57
C VAL A 164 -12.68 -6.76 7.37
N ASN A 165 -12.55 -8.05 7.12
CA ASN A 165 -11.26 -8.70 6.88
C ASN A 165 -10.55 -8.13 5.65
N ALA A 166 -11.28 -7.94 4.53
CA ALA A 166 -10.72 -7.34 3.33
C ALA A 166 -10.21 -5.91 3.55
N LYS A 167 -10.90 -5.10 4.36
CA LYS A 167 -10.47 -3.73 4.69
C LYS A 167 -9.23 -3.72 5.58
N SER A 168 -9.20 -4.58 6.59
CA SER A 168 -8.15 -4.60 7.62
C SER A 168 -6.85 -5.25 7.12
N LEU A 169 -6.96 -6.28 6.28
CA LEU A 169 -5.83 -7.12 5.90
C LEU A 169 -5.28 -6.79 4.50
N VAL A 170 -5.73 -5.72 3.86
CA VAL A 170 -5.29 -5.33 2.50
C VAL A 170 -3.76 -5.13 2.39
N ILE A 171 -3.08 -4.84 3.50
CA ILE A 171 -1.61 -4.75 3.54
C ILE A 171 -0.92 -6.09 3.21
N LEU A 172 -1.63 -7.22 3.37
CA LEU A 172 -1.09 -8.54 3.00
C LEU A 172 -0.76 -8.64 1.50
N MET A 173 -1.36 -7.83 0.63
CA MET A 173 -0.97 -7.76 -0.78
C MET A 173 0.39 -7.08 -0.98
N ALA A 174 0.73 -6.12 -0.15
CA ALA A 174 1.96 -5.34 -0.30
C ALA A 174 3.21 -6.16 0.04
N LEU A 175 3.13 -7.10 0.97
CA LEU A 175 4.27 -7.89 1.43
C LEU A 175 4.79 -8.87 0.36
N PRO A 176 3.97 -9.74 -0.27
CA PRO A 176 4.46 -10.65 -1.31
C PRO A 176 4.95 -9.90 -2.55
N PHE A 177 4.34 -8.76 -2.91
CA PHE A 177 4.84 -7.94 -4.00
C PHE A 177 6.21 -7.33 -3.66
N ALA A 178 6.42 -6.87 -2.41
CA ALA A 178 7.73 -6.41 -1.95
C ALA A 178 8.78 -7.54 -1.95
N GLY A 179 8.37 -8.77 -1.59
CA GLY A 179 9.20 -9.97 -1.69
C GLY A 179 9.60 -10.28 -3.13
N LEU A 180 8.66 -10.21 -4.08
CA LEU A 180 8.94 -10.38 -5.51
C LEU A 180 9.91 -9.33 -6.02
N LEU A 181 9.74 -8.06 -5.63
CA LEU A 181 10.71 -7.00 -5.93
C LEU A 181 12.09 -7.32 -5.37
N ALA A 182 12.18 -7.79 -4.12
CA ALA A 182 13.45 -8.16 -3.51
C ALA A 182 14.13 -9.27 -4.31
N LEU A 183 13.39 -10.28 -4.78
CA LEU A 183 13.90 -11.35 -5.64
C LEU A 183 14.38 -10.82 -7.00
N LEU A 184 13.60 -9.98 -7.66
CA LEU A 184 13.96 -9.42 -8.97
C LEU A 184 15.16 -8.46 -8.93
N PHE A 185 15.47 -7.93 -7.75
CA PHE A 185 16.56 -6.96 -7.53
C PHE A 185 17.62 -7.43 -6.52
N LEU A 186 17.80 -8.75 -6.34
CA LEU A 186 18.78 -9.37 -5.41
C LEU A 186 20.22 -8.82 -5.59
N GLY A 187 20.64 -8.52 -6.82
CA GLY A 187 21.97 -7.96 -7.09
C GLY A 187 22.15 -6.49 -6.71
N ARG A 188 21.12 -5.82 -6.25
CA ARG A 188 21.17 -4.43 -5.79
C ARG A 188 20.99 -4.40 -4.29
N HIS A 189 22.02 -4.14 -3.51
CA HIS A 189 22.02 -4.11 -2.04
C HIS A 189 21.02 -3.07 -1.45
N ARG A 190 19.74 -3.19 -1.81
CA ARG A 190 18.67 -2.36 -1.26
C ARG A 190 18.01 -3.07 -0.08
N ARG A 191 17.78 -2.33 1.00
CA ARG A 191 17.08 -2.85 2.18
C ARG A 191 15.62 -3.18 1.82
N PHE A 192 15.07 -4.24 2.39
CA PHE A 192 13.68 -4.69 2.15
C PHE A 192 12.65 -3.56 2.28
N MET A 193 12.89 -2.60 3.19
CA MET A 193 12.01 -1.43 3.36
C MET A 193 11.90 -0.55 2.11
N ALA A 194 12.88 -0.55 1.21
CA ALA A 194 12.77 0.15 -0.08
C ALA A 194 11.78 -0.55 -1.03
N HIS A 195 11.80 -1.89 -1.05
CA HIS A 195 10.85 -2.71 -1.81
C HIS A 195 9.44 -2.58 -1.26
N LEU A 196 9.30 -2.58 0.07
CA LEU A 196 8.01 -2.37 0.74
C LEU A 196 7.47 -0.96 0.45
N ALA A 197 8.30 0.08 0.50
CA ALA A 197 7.88 1.45 0.16
C ALA A 197 7.39 1.55 -1.29
N PHE A 198 8.07 0.90 -2.25
CA PHE A 198 7.61 0.83 -3.64
C PHE A 198 6.26 0.13 -3.74
N SER A 199 6.12 -1.01 -3.09
CA SER A 199 4.89 -1.79 -3.07
C SER A 199 3.71 -0.99 -2.51
N LEU A 200 3.89 -0.30 -1.37
CA LEU A 200 2.87 0.55 -0.77
C LEU A 200 2.45 1.71 -1.68
N HIS A 201 3.41 2.36 -2.36
CA HIS A 201 3.10 3.40 -3.34
C HIS A 201 2.33 2.83 -4.54
N LEU A 202 2.73 1.66 -5.05
CA LEU A 202 2.03 0.99 -6.15
C LEU A 202 0.59 0.65 -5.76
N TYR A 203 0.38 0.01 -4.61
CA TYR A 203 -0.97 -0.35 -4.17
C TYR A 203 -1.82 0.88 -3.85
N ALA A 204 -1.25 1.97 -3.34
CA ALA A 204 -1.96 3.23 -3.21
C ALA A 204 -2.43 3.75 -4.58
N PHE A 205 -1.57 3.68 -5.61
CA PHE A 205 -1.95 4.03 -6.98
C PHE A 205 -3.05 3.10 -7.53
N LEU A 206 -2.91 1.78 -7.37
CA LEU A 206 -3.89 0.80 -7.84
C LEU A 206 -5.27 1.00 -7.19
N MET A 207 -5.32 1.31 -5.89
CA MET A 207 -6.59 1.60 -5.21
C MET A 207 -7.28 2.84 -5.77
N LEU A 208 -6.53 3.89 -6.10
CA LEU A 208 -7.09 5.07 -6.75
C LEU A 208 -7.57 4.75 -8.17
N LEU A 209 -6.81 3.96 -8.92
CA LEU A 209 -7.17 3.52 -10.26
C LEU A 209 -8.45 2.68 -10.27
N PHE A 210 -8.55 1.70 -9.36
CA PHE A 210 -9.74 0.87 -9.21
C PHE A 210 -10.95 1.68 -8.72
N SER A 211 -10.74 2.67 -7.83
CA SER A 211 -11.82 3.59 -7.44
C SER A 211 -12.36 4.37 -8.62
N LEU A 212 -11.48 4.85 -9.48
CA LEU A 212 -11.87 5.56 -10.70
C LEU A 212 -12.63 4.65 -11.67
N ALA A 213 -12.19 3.40 -11.84
CA ALA A 213 -12.87 2.41 -12.68
C ALA A 213 -14.29 2.10 -12.17
N VAL A 214 -14.46 1.91 -10.86
CA VAL A 214 -15.76 1.68 -10.23
C VAL A 214 -16.68 2.91 -10.40
N LEU A 215 -16.18 4.11 -10.17
CA LEU A 215 -16.95 5.35 -10.37
C LEU A 215 -17.35 5.51 -11.83
N PHE A 216 -16.43 5.25 -12.76
CA PHE A 216 -16.74 5.29 -14.20
C PHE A 216 -17.85 4.31 -14.56
N ALA A 217 -17.78 3.05 -14.13
CA ALA A 217 -18.81 2.06 -14.38
C ALA A 217 -20.17 2.47 -13.81
N LYS A 218 -20.20 3.09 -12.62
CA LYS A 218 -21.43 3.63 -12.01
C LYS A 218 -22.02 4.78 -12.83
N VAL A 219 -21.19 5.69 -13.32
CA VAL A 219 -21.66 6.80 -14.18
C VAL A 219 -22.25 6.26 -15.48
N VAL A 220 -21.56 5.31 -16.13
CA VAL A 220 -22.06 4.68 -17.37
C VAL A 220 -23.40 3.99 -17.12
N SER A 221 -23.52 3.22 -16.04
CA SER A 221 -24.79 2.55 -15.67
C SER A 221 -25.91 3.55 -15.37
N ALA A 222 -25.62 4.65 -14.69
CA ALA A 222 -26.58 5.73 -14.40
C ALA A 222 -27.09 6.45 -15.67
N LEU A 223 -26.28 6.45 -16.73
CA LEU A 223 -26.65 7.00 -18.05
C LEU A 223 -27.33 5.97 -18.96
N GLY A 224 -27.70 4.79 -18.43
CA GLY A 224 -28.37 3.72 -19.19
C GLY A 224 -27.46 2.80 -19.99
N GLY A 225 -26.13 2.93 -19.80
CA GLY A 225 -25.15 2.04 -20.41
C GLY A 225 -24.92 0.74 -19.60
N PRO A 226 -24.06 -0.17 -20.10
CA PRO A 226 -23.77 -1.41 -19.43
C PRO A 226 -23.03 -1.18 -18.11
N GLY A 227 -23.52 -1.82 -17.02
CA GLY A 227 -22.82 -1.84 -15.72
C GLY A 227 -21.70 -2.89 -15.67
N LEU A 228 -21.09 -3.06 -14.49
CA LEU A 228 -20.07 -4.10 -14.25
C LEU A 228 -20.60 -5.53 -14.38
N GLU A 229 -21.91 -5.72 -14.45
CA GLU A 229 -22.55 -7.02 -14.73
C GLU A 229 -22.37 -7.45 -16.20
N SER A 230 -22.07 -6.50 -17.07
CA SER A 230 -21.74 -6.78 -18.47
C SER A 230 -20.30 -7.28 -18.59
N ALA A 231 -20.11 -8.47 -19.16
CA ALA A 231 -18.79 -9.03 -19.43
C ALA A 231 -17.91 -8.10 -20.30
N ALA A 232 -18.51 -7.36 -21.22
CA ALA A 232 -17.78 -6.40 -22.06
C ALA A 232 -17.23 -5.23 -21.24
N MET A 233 -18.02 -4.69 -20.29
CA MET A 233 -17.57 -3.62 -19.40
C MET A 233 -16.50 -4.11 -18.43
N ASP A 234 -16.72 -5.26 -17.78
CA ASP A 234 -15.78 -5.84 -16.83
C ASP A 234 -14.42 -6.17 -17.49
N ASN A 235 -14.45 -6.86 -18.63
CA ASN A 235 -13.23 -7.18 -19.39
C ASN A 235 -12.53 -5.90 -19.90
N GLY A 236 -13.28 -4.92 -20.37
CA GLY A 236 -12.72 -3.63 -20.82
C GLY A 236 -12.00 -2.87 -19.70
N LEU A 237 -12.64 -2.77 -18.53
CA LEU A 237 -12.05 -2.12 -17.36
C LEU A 237 -10.86 -2.92 -16.79
N SER A 238 -10.94 -4.24 -16.79
CA SER A 238 -9.84 -5.10 -16.35
C SER A 238 -8.62 -4.95 -17.26
N MET A 239 -8.82 -4.94 -18.58
CA MET A 239 -7.73 -4.70 -19.54
C MET A 239 -7.17 -3.28 -19.40
N PHE A 240 -8.01 -2.26 -19.26
CA PHE A 240 -7.59 -0.89 -19.02
C PHE A 240 -6.74 -0.79 -17.74
N ASN A 241 -7.20 -1.35 -16.64
CA ASN A 241 -6.47 -1.37 -15.37
C ASN A 241 -5.12 -2.09 -15.50
N LEU A 242 -5.06 -3.20 -16.22
CA LEU A 242 -3.82 -3.95 -16.46
C LEU A 242 -2.82 -3.12 -17.25
N VAL A 243 -3.25 -2.51 -18.36
CA VAL A 243 -2.38 -1.67 -19.23
C VAL A 243 -1.88 -0.44 -18.47
N VAL A 244 -2.76 0.28 -17.78
CA VAL A 244 -2.37 1.48 -17.00
C VAL A 244 -1.42 1.11 -15.87
N SER A 245 -1.66 -0.01 -15.19
CA SER A 245 -0.76 -0.53 -14.16
C SER A 245 0.62 -0.89 -14.71
N GLY A 246 0.66 -1.52 -15.89
CA GLY A 246 1.92 -1.86 -16.57
C GLY A 246 2.72 -0.62 -16.96
N ILE A 247 2.06 0.39 -17.53
CA ILE A 247 2.68 1.68 -17.87
C ILE A 247 3.23 2.36 -16.61
N TYR A 248 2.43 2.36 -15.52
CA TYR A 248 2.84 2.94 -14.25
C TYR A 248 4.05 2.20 -13.64
N ILE A 249 4.02 0.87 -13.59
CA ILE A 249 5.13 0.04 -13.09
C ILE A 249 6.39 0.30 -13.93
N HIS A 250 6.27 0.27 -15.26
CA HIS A 250 7.39 0.57 -16.14
C HIS A 250 7.96 1.96 -15.86
N ALA A 251 7.13 2.99 -15.77
CA ALA A 251 7.56 4.35 -15.47
C ALA A 251 8.22 4.45 -14.07
N ALA A 252 7.69 3.74 -13.08
CA ALA A 252 8.16 3.79 -11.69
C ALA A 252 9.50 3.08 -11.45
N LEU A 253 9.79 1.99 -12.19
CA LEU A 253 11.02 1.22 -11.99
C LEU A 253 12.28 2.01 -12.33
N GLY A 254 12.25 2.89 -13.34
CA GLY A 254 13.39 3.71 -13.72
C GLY A 254 13.90 4.54 -12.54
N PRO A 255 13.12 5.50 -12.03
CA PRO A 255 13.54 6.35 -10.92
C PRO A 255 13.79 5.59 -9.61
N ALA A 256 12.97 4.56 -9.30
CA ALA A 256 13.07 3.84 -8.04
C ALA A 256 14.27 2.90 -7.98
N TYR A 257 14.59 2.22 -9.09
CA TYR A 257 15.63 1.18 -9.12
C TYR A 257 16.78 1.47 -10.07
N GLU A 258 16.77 2.61 -10.76
CA GLU A 258 17.83 3.01 -11.71
C GLU A 258 18.05 1.97 -12.83
N VAL A 259 16.95 1.36 -13.30
CA VAL A 259 16.96 0.41 -14.41
C VAL A 259 16.45 1.07 -15.69
N ALA A 260 17.03 0.67 -16.83
CA ALA A 260 16.71 1.21 -18.14
C ALA A 260 16.65 0.09 -19.21
N GLY A 261 16.22 0.45 -20.41
CA GLY A 261 16.21 -0.42 -21.58
C GLY A 261 15.41 -1.71 -21.38
N MET A 262 15.89 -2.80 -21.99
CA MET A 262 15.22 -4.10 -21.98
C MET A 262 15.04 -4.68 -20.58
N GLN A 263 16.01 -4.50 -19.68
CA GLN A 263 15.91 -4.98 -18.31
C GLN A 263 14.72 -4.34 -17.57
N ARG A 264 14.46 -3.04 -17.76
CA ARG A 264 13.30 -2.34 -17.20
C ARG A 264 12.00 -2.90 -17.77
N LEU A 265 11.94 -3.11 -19.08
CA LEU A 265 10.75 -3.63 -19.76
C LEU A 265 10.40 -5.04 -19.26
N VAL A 266 11.35 -5.97 -19.26
CA VAL A 266 11.12 -7.35 -18.80
C VAL A 266 10.65 -7.39 -17.34
N LYS A 267 11.32 -6.65 -16.44
CA LYS A 267 10.91 -6.59 -15.03
C LYS A 267 9.54 -5.95 -14.85
N ALA A 268 9.21 -4.92 -15.64
CA ALA A 268 7.89 -4.30 -15.62
C ALA A 268 6.80 -5.28 -16.06
N LEU A 269 7.02 -6.04 -17.14
CA LEU A 269 6.08 -7.05 -17.62
C LEU A 269 5.85 -8.15 -16.56
N LEU A 270 6.92 -8.69 -15.98
CA LEU A 270 6.81 -9.70 -14.93
C LEU A 270 6.01 -9.20 -13.72
N LEU A 271 6.27 -7.97 -13.26
CA LEU A 271 5.55 -7.36 -12.13
C LEU A 271 4.10 -7.03 -12.48
N THR A 272 3.83 -6.64 -13.73
CA THR A 272 2.47 -6.35 -14.21
C THR A 272 1.62 -7.63 -14.24
N LEU A 273 2.19 -8.75 -14.70
CA LEU A 273 1.51 -10.04 -14.69
C LEU A 273 1.38 -10.63 -13.28
N ALA A 274 2.34 -10.37 -12.40
CA ALA A 274 2.27 -10.83 -11.02
C ALA A 274 1.22 -10.09 -10.18
N ALA A 275 0.95 -8.83 -10.47
CA ALA A 275 0.02 -8.02 -9.67
C ALA A 275 -1.41 -8.62 -9.60
N PRO A 276 -2.08 -8.98 -10.72
CA PRO A 276 -3.40 -9.63 -10.66
C PRO A 276 -3.35 -11.01 -9.99
N VAL A 277 -2.28 -11.79 -10.18
CA VAL A 277 -2.11 -13.08 -9.48
C VAL A 277 -2.07 -12.89 -7.97
N LEU A 278 -1.36 -11.87 -7.49
CA LEU A 278 -1.32 -11.54 -6.07
C LEU A 278 -2.66 -11.03 -5.53
N VAL A 279 -3.44 -10.30 -6.34
CA VAL A 279 -4.81 -9.90 -5.98
C VAL A 279 -5.72 -11.12 -5.86
N LEU A 280 -5.64 -12.07 -6.79
CA LEU A 280 -6.39 -13.33 -6.72
C LEU A 280 -5.99 -14.15 -5.48
N GLY A 281 -4.69 -14.30 -5.25
CA GLY A 281 -4.16 -14.97 -4.05
C GLY A 281 -4.61 -14.31 -2.75
N TYR A 282 -4.65 -12.97 -2.73
CA TYR A 282 -5.19 -12.23 -1.59
C TYR A 282 -6.69 -12.50 -1.38
N ARG A 283 -7.51 -12.49 -2.44
CA ARG A 283 -8.95 -12.79 -2.33
C ARG A 283 -9.18 -14.19 -1.76
N PHE A 284 -8.39 -15.18 -2.21
CA PHE A 284 -8.45 -16.53 -1.66
C PHE A 284 -7.98 -16.60 -0.19
N ALA A 285 -6.92 -15.88 0.17
CA ALA A 285 -6.46 -15.80 1.55
C ALA A 285 -7.52 -15.17 2.47
N ILE A 286 -8.19 -14.09 2.03
CA ILE A 286 -9.29 -13.48 2.78
C ILE A 286 -10.49 -14.43 2.92
N PHE A 287 -10.81 -15.20 1.88
CA PHE A 287 -11.81 -16.26 1.98
C PHE A 287 -11.45 -17.25 3.09
N LEU A 288 -10.23 -17.79 3.09
CA LEU A 288 -9.78 -18.75 4.11
C LEU A 288 -9.80 -18.14 5.52
N ILE A 289 -9.24 -16.94 5.69
CA ILE A 289 -9.24 -16.27 6.98
C ILE A 289 -10.68 -16.08 7.47
N THR A 290 -11.57 -15.61 6.61
CA THR A 290 -12.96 -15.38 6.99
C THR A 290 -13.68 -16.69 7.30
N LEU A 291 -13.45 -17.74 6.51
CA LEU A 291 -14.07 -19.06 6.72
C LEU A 291 -13.78 -19.63 8.13
N TYR A 292 -12.56 -19.39 8.66
CA TYR A 292 -12.15 -19.94 9.95
C TYR A 292 -12.23 -18.93 11.11
N THR A 293 -12.58 -17.67 10.88
CA THR A 293 -12.67 -16.64 11.94
C THR A 293 -14.08 -16.06 12.11
N ALA A 294 -15.00 -16.30 11.19
CA ALA A 294 -16.41 -15.96 11.26
C ALA A 294 -17.23 -17.15 11.81
#